data_064830e668fb6e119c9aa5dbdb4de8c9
#
_entry.id   064830e668fb6e119c9aa5dbdb4de8c9
#
_cell.length_a   1.000
_cell.length_b   1.000
_cell.length_c   1.000
_cell.angle_alpha   90.00
_cell.angle_beta   90.00
_cell.angle_gamma   90.00
#
_symmetry.space_group_name_H-M   'P 1'
#
loop_
_entity.id
_entity.type
_entity.pdbx_description
1 polymer ?
#
loop_
_entity_poly.entity_id
_entity_poly.type
_entity_poly.pdbx_seq_one_letter_code
_entity_poly.pdbx_strand_id
1 'polypeptide(L)'
;MDAGQRLLRRVALPMAKGVRGAVASPKTHTLYISYGGDGGSAGSGSLLAYDLLSNHVRWQRHYSDGIDSMAISPDGQRIFMPTGELDGSGVWHVLAASDGHVLGNILGGAGAHNTVMSLDGRHVYLGGRNSDYLDVADTSTEQVVKRIGPLRSGVRPFTINGRETLAYTTATGFLGFQVSSIVSGRVLYTETFPGYSWNPASYPASAPSHGISLSPDERQLWVLDGPNSAVHVFDVSAVPHGAPRLLANVRLPAPISGEEEPCAYDCTRDGWIQHSRDGRFVYVGDSGDVIDTRTFRVVGYLPALRQTRKMLEIDWRDGRPVASTSRQGVGYVR
;
A
#
# COMPACT_ATOMS: atom_id res chain seq x y z
N MET A 1 12.81 -11.43 7.68
CA MET A 1 13.04 -12.76 7.07
C MET A 1 14.30 -12.65 6.22
N ASP A 2 15.02 -13.73 5.98
CA ASP A 2 16.18 -13.76 5.09
C ASP A 2 15.77 -14.02 3.61
N ALA A 3 16.75 -14.00 2.71
CA ALA A 3 16.54 -14.32 1.30
C ALA A 3 16.01 -15.77 1.06
N GLY A 4 16.14 -16.65 2.03
CA GLY A 4 15.54 -18.01 2.05
C GLY A 4 14.13 -18.01 2.64
N GLN A 5 13.53 -16.86 2.88
CA GLN A 5 12.17 -16.68 3.41
C GLN A 5 11.96 -17.26 4.82
N ARG A 6 13.04 -17.35 5.61
CA ARG A 6 12.97 -17.82 6.99
C ARG A 6 12.78 -16.65 7.95
N LEU A 7 11.91 -16.85 8.96
CA LEU A 7 11.75 -15.88 10.04
C LEU A 7 13.06 -15.83 10.86
N LEU A 8 13.77 -14.69 10.81
CA LEU A 8 15.00 -14.51 11.56
C LEU A 8 14.75 -14.01 12.97
N ARG A 9 13.81 -13.07 13.11
CA ARG A 9 13.60 -12.39 14.37
C ARG A 9 12.16 -11.88 14.48
N ARG A 10 11.65 -11.91 15.70
CA ARG A 10 10.41 -11.25 16.11
C ARG A 10 10.75 -10.14 17.11
N VAL A 11 10.25 -8.94 16.87
CA VAL A 11 10.37 -7.79 17.78
C VAL A 11 8.99 -7.54 18.39
N ALA A 12 8.89 -7.61 19.70
CA ALA A 12 7.65 -7.31 20.40
C ALA A 12 7.52 -5.79 20.58
N LEU A 13 6.45 -5.23 20.04
CA LEU A 13 6.02 -3.84 20.21
C LEU A 13 4.58 -3.84 20.74
N PRO A 14 4.36 -4.10 22.05
CA PRO A 14 3.03 -4.37 22.58
C PRO A 14 2.06 -3.17 22.47
N MET A 15 2.59 -1.95 22.31
CA MET A 15 1.79 -0.75 22.06
C MET A 15 1.25 -0.69 20.62
N ALA A 16 1.92 -1.30 19.64
CA ALA A 16 1.58 -1.17 18.23
C ALA A 16 0.49 -2.19 17.82
N LYS A 17 -0.72 -1.97 18.31
CA LYS A 17 -1.91 -2.75 17.93
C LYS A 17 -2.66 -2.05 16.80
N GLY A 18 -3.21 -2.82 15.85
CA GLY A 18 -3.93 -2.27 14.71
C GLY A 18 -2.99 -1.47 13.79
N VAL A 19 -1.94 -2.13 13.29
CA VAL A 19 -1.00 -1.49 12.36
C VAL A 19 -1.69 -1.16 11.05
N ARG A 20 -1.58 0.11 10.61
CA ARG A 20 -2.19 0.62 9.38
C ARG A 20 -1.18 0.95 8.29
N GLY A 21 0.04 1.31 8.64
CA GLY A 21 1.09 1.62 7.69
C GLY A 21 2.48 1.25 8.20
N ALA A 22 3.37 0.95 7.27
CA ALA A 22 4.78 0.73 7.54
C ALA A 22 5.61 1.30 6.39
N VAL A 23 6.59 2.15 6.69
CA VAL A 23 7.57 2.66 5.74
C VAL A 23 8.95 2.67 6.36
N ALA A 24 10.00 2.54 5.54
CA ALA A 24 11.36 2.58 6.04
C ALA A 24 12.23 3.53 5.21
N SER A 25 13.14 4.21 5.91
CA SER A 25 14.20 5.00 5.29
C SER A 25 15.55 4.34 5.54
N PRO A 26 16.17 3.75 4.51
CA PRO A 26 17.55 3.28 4.62
C PRO A 26 18.54 4.39 4.95
N LYS A 27 18.29 5.62 4.50
CA LYS A 27 19.17 6.77 4.77
C LYS A 27 19.24 7.15 6.24
N THR A 28 18.12 7.08 6.94
CA THR A 28 18.03 7.39 8.37
C THR A 28 18.04 6.13 9.25
N HIS A 29 18.12 4.93 8.64
CA HIS A 29 18.06 3.63 9.29
C HIS A 29 16.82 3.44 10.17
N THR A 30 15.69 3.98 9.74
CA THR A 30 14.47 4.02 10.57
C THR A 30 13.31 3.34 9.88
N LEU A 31 12.59 2.51 10.63
CA LEU A 31 11.27 1.97 10.29
C LEU A 31 10.23 2.78 11.03
N TYR A 32 9.22 3.25 10.31
CA TYR A 32 8.06 3.96 10.86
C TYR A 32 6.83 3.06 10.77
N ILE A 33 6.06 3.01 11.85
CA ILE A 33 4.85 2.18 11.95
C ILE A 33 3.71 3.04 12.47
N SER A 34 2.66 3.20 11.68
CA SER A 34 1.38 3.80 12.12
C SER A 34 0.46 2.72 12.66
N TYR A 35 -0.22 3.00 13.78
CA TYR A 35 -1.07 2.01 14.47
C TYR A 35 -2.12 2.69 15.35
N GLY A 36 -3.14 1.95 15.71
CA GLY A 36 -4.27 2.42 16.52
C GLY A 36 -5.47 2.74 15.66
N GLY A 37 -6.14 3.85 15.95
CA GLY A 37 -7.38 4.26 15.28
C GLY A 37 -7.16 4.97 13.96
N ASP A 38 -8.14 4.85 13.11
CA ASP A 38 -8.17 5.20 11.69
C ASP A 38 -9.07 6.42 11.43
N GLY A 39 -9.09 7.30 12.39
CA GLY A 39 -9.90 8.51 12.38
C GLY A 39 -11.38 8.28 12.65
N GLY A 40 -12.15 9.35 12.68
CA GLY A 40 -13.60 9.33 12.85
C GLY A 40 -14.05 8.44 14.00
N SER A 41 -14.93 7.48 13.73
CA SER A 41 -15.45 6.53 14.72
C SER A 41 -14.43 5.52 15.24
N ALA A 42 -13.31 5.31 14.55
CA ALA A 42 -12.22 4.45 15.02
C ALA A 42 -11.23 5.19 15.94
N GLY A 43 -11.36 6.51 16.05
CA GLY A 43 -10.61 7.33 16.99
C GLY A 43 -9.17 7.62 16.58
N SER A 44 -8.40 8.03 17.58
CA SER A 44 -7.02 8.49 17.43
C SER A 44 -6.03 7.35 17.16
N GLY A 45 -4.90 7.71 16.54
CA GLY A 45 -3.82 6.78 16.24
C GLY A 45 -2.46 7.28 16.70
N SER A 46 -1.45 6.49 16.42
CA SER A 46 -0.07 6.79 16.80
C SER A 46 0.91 6.38 15.70
N LEU A 47 2.05 7.04 15.68
CA LEU A 47 3.21 6.71 14.86
C LEU A 47 4.41 6.48 15.76
N LEU A 48 5.18 5.43 15.48
CA LEU A 48 6.48 5.20 16.13
C LEU A 48 7.59 5.15 15.09
N ALA A 49 8.78 5.57 15.49
CA ALA A 49 10.03 5.40 14.77
C ALA A 49 10.91 4.37 15.48
N TYR A 50 11.28 3.33 14.76
CA TYR A 50 12.11 2.24 15.25
C TYR A 50 13.48 2.27 14.55
N ASP A 51 14.55 2.33 15.35
CA ASP A 51 15.92 2.29 14.85
C ASP A 51 16.28 0.87 14.42
N LEU A 52 16.60 0.71 13.13
CA LEU A 52 16.93 -0.58 12.55
C LEU A 52 18.32 -1.10 12.96
N LEU A 53 19.23 -0.22 13.39
CA LEU A 53 20.59 -0.61 13.81
C LEU A 53 20.65 -0.94 15.30
N SER A 54 20.15 -0.02 16.13
CA SER A 54 20.17 -0.18 17.59
C SER A 54 19.02 -1.03 18.13
N ASN A 55 17.96 -1.23 17.30
CA ASN A 55 16.77 -2.01 17.64
C ASN A 55 15.95 -1.43 18.82
N HIS A 56 15.83 -0.12 18.88
CA HIS A 56 15.06 0.60 19.88
C HIS A 56 14.03 1.52 19.23
N VAL A 57 12.95 1.81 19.94
CA VAL A 57 12.02 2.88 19.56
C VAL A 57 12.72 4.21 19.82
N ARG A 58 12.90 5.03 18.77
CA ARG A 58 13.50 6.37 18.86
C ARG A 58 12.50 7.36 19.47
N TRP A 59 11.27 7.32 18.98
CA TRP A 59 10.17 8.16 19.44
C TRP A 59 8.82 7.52 19.10
N GLN A 60 7.80 7.99 19.77
CA GLN A 60 6.39 7.68 19.53
C GLN A 60 5.59 8.96 19.68
N ARG A 61 4.62 9.17 18.78
CA ARG A 61 3.72 10.32 18.82
C ARG A 61 2.29 9.90 18.57
N HIS A 62 1.38 10.58 19.26
CA HIS A 62 -0.04 10.40 19.17
C HIS A 62 -0.69 11.48 18.32
N TYR A 63 -1.73 11.11 17.55
CA TYR A 63 -2.51 12.00 16.68
C TYR A 63 -3.99 11.80 16.98
N SER A 64 -4.69 12.88 17.35
CA SER A 64 -6.10 12.86 17.78
C SER A 64 -7.08 12.50 16.66
N ASP A 65 -6.73 12.82 15.45
CA ASP A 65 -7.54 12.68 14.25
C ASP A 65 -7.33 11.36 13.48
N GLY A 66 -6.41 10.52 13.97
CA GLY A 66 -6.17 9.18 13.42
C GLY A 66 -4.91 9.08 12.58
N ILE A 67 -4.72 7.91 11.97
CA ILE A 67 -3.57 7.55 11.12
C ILE A 67 -3.99 6.53 10.06
N ASP A 68 -3.19 6.38 9.00
CA ASP A 68 -3.33 5.28 8.05
C ASP A 68 -2.03 5.01 7.27
N SER A 69 -2.14 4.53 6.03
CA SER A 69 -1.06 4.08 5.16
C SER A 69 -0.28 5.27 4.59
N MET A 70 0.86 5.53 5.18
CA MET A 70 1.72 6.69 4.92
C MET A 70 2.77 6.44 3.85
N ALA A 71 3.37 7.53 3.36
CA ALA A 71 4.58 7.52 2.54
C ALA A 71 5.70 8.32 3.19
N ILE A 72 6.95 8.01 2.82
CA ILE A 72 8.14 8.73 3.28
C ILE A 72 8.89 9.33 2.10
N SER A 73 9.43 10.55 2.27
CA SER A 73 10.24 11.20 1.25
C SER A 73 11.55 10.43 1.00
N PRO A 74 12.11 10.47 -0.24
CA PRO A 74 13.33 9.73 -0.58
C PRO A 74 14.56 10.12 0.23
N ASP A 75 14.58 11.32 0.81
CA ASP A 75 15.62 11.78 1.73
C ASP A 75 15.41 11.28 3.17
N GLY A 76 14.22 10.73 3.48
CA GLY A 76 13.86 10.24 4.80
C GLY A 76 13.55 11.33 5.83
N GLN A 77 13.26 12.57 5.38
CA GLN A 77 13.06 13.70 6.28
C GLN A 77 11.58 14.01 6.56
N ARG A 78 10.68 13.68 5.63
CA ARG A 78 9.25 13.97 5.76
C ARG A 78 8.40 12.71 5.58
N ILE A 79 7.35 12.59 6.37
CA ILE A 79 6.33 11.55 6.27
C ILE A 79 5.01 12.23 5.90
N PHE A 80 4.31 11.66 4.92
CA PHE A 80 2.98 12.08 4.49
C PHE A 80 1.98 11.05 5.02
N MET A 81 1.25 11.41 6.08
CA MET A 81 0.41 10.52 6.84
C MET A 81 -1.06 10.94 6.77
N PRO A 82 -1.93 10.11 6.22
CA PRO A 82 -3.37 10.38 6.24
C PRO A 82 -3.94 10.31 7.66
N THR A 83 -5.00 11.08 7.90
CA THR A 83 -5.72 11.11 9.19
C THR A 83 -6.65 9.91 9.38
N GLY A 84 -6.78 9.07 8.37
CA GLY A 84 -7.52 7.82 8.43
C GLY A 84 -8.74 7.75 7.51
N GLU A 85 -9.06 6.54 7.11
CA GLU A 85 -10.13 6.28 6.13
C GLU A 85 -11.54 6.58 6.66
N LEU A 86 -11.72 6.68 7.98
CA LEU A 86 -13.00 7.06 8.61
C LEU A 86 -13.05 8.53 9.01
N ASP A 87 -11.96 9.27 8.84
CA ASP A 87 -11.98 10.73 8.99
C ASP A 87 -12.51 11.38 7.71
N GLY A 88 -13.58 12.14 7.83
CA GLY A 88 -14.21 12.84 6.70
C GLY A 88 -13.44 14.09 6.22
N SER A 89 -12.38 14.49 6.92
CA SER A 89 -11.66 15.75 6.63
C SER A 89 -10.85 15.71 5.34
N GLY A 90 -10.36 14.54 4.93
CA GLY A 90 -9.46 14.40 3.78
C GLY A 90 -8.08 15.05 4.00
N VAL A 91 -7.59 15.07 5.22
CA VAL A 91 -6.29 15.67 5.58
C VAL A 91 -5.18 14.63 5.52
N TRP A 92 -4.03 15.02 4.96
CA TRP A 92 -2.75 14.35 5.12
C TRP A 92 -1.81 15.26 5.90
N HIS A 93 -1.34 14.82 7.06
CA HIS A 93 -0.29 15.51 7.79
C HIS A 93 1.05 15.34 7.09
N VAL A 94 1.81 16.42 6.96
CA VAL A 94 3.22 16.42 6.63
C VAL A 94 4.00 16.45 7.93
N LEU A 95 4.73 15.38 8.23
CA LEU A 95 5.41 15.21 9.50
C LEU A 95 6.92 15.29 9.35
N ALA A 96 7.60 15.85 10.32
CA ALA A 96 9.04 15.68 10.46
C ALA A 96 9.35 14.23 10.85
N ALA A 97 10.16 13.55 10.05
CA ALA A 97 10.54 12.16 10.32
C ALA A 97 11.44 12.01 11.56
N SER A 98 12.06 13.10 12.02
CA SER A 98 12.94 13.12 13.19
C SER A 98 12.22 12.89 14.51
N ASP A 99 11.00 13.38 14.66
CA ASP A 99 10.25 13.38 15.92
C ASP A 99 8.72 13.31 15.76
N GLY A 100 8.23 13.27 14.52
CA GLY A 100 6.80 13.14 14.19
C GLY A 100 5.97 14.41 14.39
N HIS A 101 6.55 15.60 14.64
CA HIS A 101 5.73 16.80 14.72
C HIS A 101 5.15 17.19 13.36
N VAL A 102 3.95 17.79 13.38
CA VAL A 102 3.26 18.24 12.18
C VAL A 102 3.93 19.52 11.65
N LEU A 103 4.41 19.45 10.41
CA LEU A 103 5.00 20.59 9.69
C LEU A 103 3.96 21.36 8.89
N GLY A 104 2.99 20.64 8.31
CA GLY A 104 1.95 21.17 7.45
C GLY A 104 0.86 20.14 7.17
N ASN A 105 -0.09 20.51 6.32
CA ASN A 105 -1.19 19.64 5.93
C ASN A 105 -1.49 19.78 4.44
N ILE A 106 -1.83 18.66 3.81
CA ILE A 106 -2.35 18.60 2.45
C ILE A 106 -3.83 18.24 2.52
N LEU A 107 -4.68 19.01 1.84
CA LEU A 107 -6.10 18.70 1.68
C LEU A 107 -6.31 17.93 0.40
N GLY A 108 -6.70 16.67 0.51
CA GLY A 108 -7.06 15.77 -0.59
C GLY A 108 -8.52 15.31 -0.51
N GLY A 109 -8.80 14.17 -1.11
CA GLY A 109 -10.13 13.54 -1.07
C GLY A 109 -10.51 13.02 0.30
N ALA A 110 -11.81 13.10 0.64
CA ALA A 110 -12.34 12.63 1.92
C ALA A 110 -12.05 11.15 2.18
N GLY A 111 -11.89 10.79 3.46
CA GLY A 111 -11.48 9.45 3.88
C GLY A 111 -10.01 9.19 3.55
N ALA A 112 -9.12 10.04 4.05
CA ALA A 112 -7.69 9.97 3.80
C ALA A 112 -7.12 8.59 4.14
N HIS A 113 -6.60 7.86 3.14
CA HIS A 113 -6.32 6.42 3.29
C HIS A 113 -4.92 6.03 2.77
N ASN A 114 -4.75 5.86 1.46
CA ASN A 114 -3.50 5.38 0.89
C ASN A 114 -2.62 6.51 0.36
N THR A 115 -1.30 6.36 0.53
CA THR A 115 -0.33 7.37 0.13
C THR A 115 0.84 6.73 -0.61
N VAL A 116 1.19 7.26 -1.78
CA VAL A 116 2.34 6.82 -2.58
C VAL A 116 3.20 8.03 -2.96
N MET A 117 4.51 7.92 -2.75
CA MET A 117 5.48 8.97 -3.11
C MET A 117 6.07 8.72 -4.50
N SER A 118 6.29 9.75 -5.30
CA SER A 118 7.08 9.66 -6.54
C SER A 118 8.53 9.28 -6.26
N LEU A 119 9.23 8.71 -7.26
CA LEU A 119 10.62 8.28 -7.09
C LEU A 119 11.58 9.43 -6.82
N ASP A 120 11.29 10.61 -7.35
CA ASP A 120 12.08 11.82 -7.16
C ASP A 120 11.64 12.63 -5.92
N GLY A 121 10.52 12.25 -5.30
CA GLY A 121 9.98 12.90 -4.10
C GLY A 121 9.26 14.22 -4.36
N ARG A 122 9.02 14.61 -5.62
CA ARG A 122 8.35 15.87 -5.96
C ARG A 122 6.84 15.80 -5.78
N HIS A 123 6.26 14.62 -5.98
CA HIS A 123 4.82 14.43 -5.86
C HIS A 123 4.49 13.36 -4.83
N VAL A 124 3.39 13.57 -4.16
CA VAL A 124 2.73 12.57 -3.33
C VAL A 124 1.32 12.34 -3.85
N TYR A 125 0.96 11.07 -4.01
CA TYR A 125 -0.34 10.61 -4.49
C TYR A 125 -1.20 10.24 -3.29
N LEU A 126 -2.43 10.74 -3.28
CA LEU A 126 -3.31 10.75 -2.13
C LEU A 126 -4.64 10.07 -2.51
N GLY A 127 -4.89 8.89 -1.96
CA GLY A 127 -6.10 8.13 -2.21
C GLY A 127 -7.09 8.23 -1.05
N GLY A 128 -8.22 8.89 -1.28
CA GLY A 128 -9.31 8.99 -0.30
C GLY A 128 -10.35 7.89 -0.52
N ARG A 129 -10.72 7.16 0.54
CA ARG A 129 -11.73 6.09 0.50
C ARG A 129 -13.10 6.57 0.02
N ASN A 130 -13.42 7.82 0.30
CA ASN A 130 -14.70 8.46 -0.03
C ASN A 130 -14.58 9.46 -1.18
N SER A 131 -13.46 9.43 -1.93
CA SER A 131 -13.21 10.27 -3.10
C SER A 131 -13.03 9.41 -4.34
N ASP A 132 -13.72 9.72 -5.42
CA ASP A 132 -13.57 9.09 -6.73
C ASP A 132 -12.43 9.72 -7.57
N TYR A 133 -11.57 10.50 -6.92
CA TYR A 133 -10.35 11.06 -7.53
C TYR A 133 -9.12 10.63 -6.75
N LEU A 134 -8.08 10.23 -7.48
CA LEU A 134 -6.73 10.12 -6.95
C LEU A 134 -6.07 11.50 -7.09
N ASP A 135 -5.73 12.12 -5.97
CA ASP A 135 -5.11 13.44 -5.94
C ASP A 135 -3.59 13.34 -6.05
N VAL A 136 -2.99 14.31 -6.73
CA VAL A 136 -1.53 14.47 -6.84
C VAL A 136 -1.17 15.79 -6.20
N ALA A 137 -0.36 15.77 -5.15
CA ALA A 137 0.11 16.98 -4.49
C ALA A 137 1.61 17.18 -4.75
N ASP A 138 1.99 18.45 -4.94
CA ASP A 138 3.38 18.88 -4.96
C ASP A 138 3.92 18.96 -3.53
N THR A 139 5.04 18.29 -3.27
CA THR A 139 5.59 18.16 -1.91
C THR A 139 6.27 19.42 -1.42
N SER A 140 6.60 20.36 -2.28
CA SER A 140 7.24 21.63 -1.91
C SER A 140 6.22 22.71 -1.52
N THR A 141 5.06 22.69 -2.18
CA THR A 141 3.96 23.64 -1.92
C THR A 141 2.90 23.07 -0.98
N GLU A 142 2.89 21.75 -0.79
CA GLU A 142 1.89 21.01 -0.01
C GLU A 142 0.45 21.23 -0.55
N GLN A 143 0.33 21.42 -1.87
CA GLN A 143 -0.96 21.65 -2.54
C GLN A 143 -1.27 20.56 -3.56
N VAL A 144 -2.55 20.20 -3.66
CA VAL A 144 -3.03 19.35 -4.75
C VAL A 144 -2.92 20.12 -6.06
N VAL A 145 -2.13 19.60 -6.98
CA VAL A 145 -1.86 20.20 -8.30
C VAL A 145 -2.58 19.50 -9.43
N LYS A 146 -3.08 18.28 -9.19
CA LYS A 146 -3.81 17.50 -10.20
C LYS A 146 -4.76 16.51 -9.53
N ARG A 147 -5.86 16.20 -10.25
CA ARG A 147 -6.80 15.12 -9.93
C ARG A 147 -6.88 14.14 -11.09
N ILE A 148 -6.97 12.86 -10.75
CA ILE A 148 -7.02 11.74 -11.72
C ILE A 148 -8.34 11.03 -11.50
N GLY A 149 -9.22 11.05 -12.50
CA GLY A 149 -10.56 10.46 -12.43
C GLY A 149 -11.57 11.14 -13.36
N PRO A 150 -12.90 11.02 -13.08
CA PRO A 150 -13.44 10.26 -11.95
C PRO A 150 -13.21 8.75 -12.10
N LEU A 151 -12.86 8.11 -11.00
CA LEU A 151 -12.79 6.67 -10.85
C LEU A 151 -14.19 6.11 -10.59
N ARG A 152 -14.32 4.79 -10.61
CA ARG A 152 -15.61 4.12 -10.42
C ARG A 152 -16.21 4.37 -9.02
N SER A 153 -15.40 4.56 -8.02
CA SER A 153 -15.77 4.81 -6.63
C SER A 153 -14.55 5.28 -5.84
N GLY A 154 -14.67 5.40 -4.52
CA GLY A 154 -13.59 5.82 -3.63
C GLY A 154 -12.31 5.01 -3.81
N VAL A 155 -11.18 5.70 -3.80
CA VAL A 155 -9.86 5.12 -4.05
C VAL A 155 -9.49 4.13 -2.95
N ARG A 156 -9.10 2.93 -3.37
CA ARG A 156 -8.54 1.90 -2.51
C ARG A 156 -7.06 1.69 -2.86
N PRO A 157 -6.38 0.60 -2.51
CA PRO A 157 -4.98 0.46 -2.85
C PRO A 157 -4.70 0.79 -4.31
N PHE A 158 -3.64 1.53 -4.52
CA PHE A 158 -3.21 1.95 -5.85
C PHE A 158 -1.69 1.94 -5.97
N THR A 159 -1.20 1.94 -7.19
CA THR A 159 0.20 2.10 -7.52
C THR A 159 0.37 2.99 -8.75
N ILE A 160 1.56 3.52 -8.96
CA ILE A 160 1.92 4.34 -10.13
C ILE A 160 3.17 3.79 -10.78
N ASN A 161 3.37 4.06 -12.07
CA ASN A 161 4.66 3.77 -12.68
C ASN A 161 5.72 4.81 -12.30
N GLY A 162 6.99 4.46 -12.41
CA GLY A 162 8.11 5.31 -11.95
C GLY A 162 8.24 6.63 -12.71
N ARG A 163 7.77 6.68 -13.96
CA ARG A 163 7.74 7.89 -14.79
C ARG A 163 6.55 8.81 -14.54
N GLU A 164 5.67 8.44 -13.62
CA GLU A 164 4.46 9.22 -13.30
C GLU A 164 3.58 9.51 -14.53
N THR A 165 3.41 8.52 -15.40
CA THR A 165 2.53 8.62 -16.57
C THR A 165 1.25 7.82 -16.41
N LEU A 166 1.26 6.76 -15.60
CA LEU A 166 0.16 5.83 -15.39
C LEU A 166 -0.10 5.58 -13.90
N ALA A 167 -1.37 5.56 -13.53
CA ALA A 167 -1.84 5.10 -12.23
C ALA A 167 -2.74 3.88 -12.41
N TYR A 168 -2.60 2.91 -11.50
CA TYR A 168 -3.40 1.69 -11.42
C TYR A 168 -4.12 1.70 -10.08
N THR A 169 -5.44 1.72 -10.09
CA THR A 169 -6.26 1.93 -8.88
C THR A 169 -7.29 0.84 -8.71
N THR A 170 -7.46 0.36 -7.49
CA THR A 170 -8.66 -0.38 -7.08
C THR A 170 -9.65 0.59 -6.45
N ALA A 171 -10.91 0.19 -6.33
CA ALA A 171 -11.96 1.07 -5.83
C ALA A 171 -12.90 0.36 -4.86
N THR A 172 -13.51 1.13 -3.97
CA THR A 172 -14.54 0.65 -3.06
C THR A 172 -15.70 0.01 -3.84
N GLY A 173 -16.10 -1.20 -3.44
CA GLY A 173 -17.22 -1.91 -4.06
C GLY A 173 -16.98 -2.38 -5.48
N PHE A 174 -15.72 -2.50 -5.91
CA PHE A 174 -15.37 -2.92 -7.26
C PHE A 174 -14.36 -4.07 -7.27
N LEU A 175 -14.77 -5.21 -7.81
CA LEU A 175 -13.89 -6.34 -8.08
C LEU A 175 -13.22 -6.14 -9.44
N GLY A 176 -11.98 -5.61 -9.41
CA GLY A 176 -11.24 -5.21 -10.58
C GLY A 176 -10.30 -4.03 -10.30
N PHE A 177 -9.83 -3.40 -11.36
CA PHE A 177 -8.97 -2.21 -11.27
C PHE A 177 -9.21 -1.25 -12.45
N GLN A 178 -8.72 -0.03 -12.30
CA GLN A 178 -8.73 0.97 -13.36
C GLN A 178 -7.32 1.44 -13.66
N VAL A 179 -7.07 1.72 -14.94
CA VAL A 179 -5.83 2.35 -15.41
C VAL A 179 -6.14 3.76 -15.82
N SER A 180 -5.36 4.70 -15.32
CA SER A 180 -5.52 6.12 -15.61
C SER A 180 -4.23 6.74 -16.14
N SER A 181 -4.36 7.69 -17.05
CA SER A 181 -3.25 8.56 -17.45
C SER A 181 -3.07 9.65 -16.40
N ILE A 182 -1.91 9.69 -15.76
CA ILE A 182 -1.55 10.80 -14.86
C ILE A 182 -1.42 12.11 -15.64
N VAL A 183 -0.92 12.02 -16.90
CA VAL A 183 -0.72 13.21 -17.76
C VAL A 183 -2.04 13.90 -18.06
N SER A 184 -3.05 13.16 -18.54
CA SER A 184 -4.36 13.73 -18.91
C SER A 184 -5.35 13.79 -17.74
N GLY A 185 -5.10 13.10 -16.64
CA GLY A 185 -6.02 12.94 -15.50
C GLY A 185 -7.21 12.04 -15.78
N ARG A 186 -7.23 11.28 -16.89
CA ARG A 186 -8.39 10.50 -17.32
C ARG A 186 -8.20 9.01 -17.11
N VAL A 187 -9.30 8.31 -16.81
CA VAL A 187 -9.36 6.85 -16.85
C VAL A 187 -9.24 6.39 -18.31
N LEU A 188 -8.35 5.44 -18.56
CA LEU A 188 -8.09 4.84 -19.87
C LEU A 188 -8.81 3.49 -20.00
N TYR A 189 -8.68 2.63 -18.98
CA TYR A 189 -9.22 1.27 -18.97
C TYR A 189 -9.86 0.95 -17.63
N THR A 190 -10.90 0.13 -17.67
CA THR A 190 -11.54 -0.46 -16.49
C THR A 190 -11.65 -1.95 -16.71
N GLU A 191 -10.94 -2.71 -15.86
CA GLU A 191 -10.80 -4.16 -15.99
C GLU A 191 -11.51 -4.87 -14.84
N THR A 192 -12.20 -5.94 -15.18
CA THR A 192 -12.78 -6.91 -14.25
C THR A 192 -12.11 -8.26 -14.39
N PHE A 193 -12.44 -9.21 -13.53
CA PHE A 193 -11.86 -10.55 -13.57
C PHE A 193 -12.87 -11.54 -14.16
N PRO A 194 -12.72 -11.95 -15.45
CA PRO A 194 -13.67 -12.83 -16.10
C PRO A 194 -13.85 -14.17 -15.36
N GLY A 195 -15.10 -14.55 -15.07
CA GLY A 195 -15.40 -15.78 -14.34
C GLY A 195 -15.33 -15.66 -12.82
N TYR A 196 -15.01 -14.49 -12.28
CA TYR A 196 -14.99 -14.22 -10.85
C TYR A 196 -16.07 -13.22 -10.47
N SER A 197 -16.60 -13.36 -9.26
CA SER A 197 -17.66 -12.49 -8.74
C SER A 197 -17.46 -12.20 -7.27
N TRP A 198 -18.07 -11.12 -6.80
CA TRP A 198 -18.09 -10.71 -5.41
C TRP A 198 -19.52 -10.54 -4.93
N ASN A 199 -19.78 -11.12 -3.77
CA ASN A 199 -21.02 -10.93 -3.03
C ASN A 199 -20.70 -10.31 -1.66
N PRO A 200 -21.11 -9.05 -1.40
CA PRO A 200 -20.86 -8.37 -0.12
C PRO A 200 -21.42 -9.11 1.10
N ALA A 201 -22.47 -9.94 0.94
CA ALA A 201 -23.03 -10.70 2.04
C ALA A 201 -22.10 -11.83 2.53
N SER A 202 -21.29 -12.40 1.64
CA SER A 202 -20.34 -13.47 1.97
C SER A 202 -18.92 -12.98 2.20
N TYR A 203 -18.60 -11.79 1.69
CA TYR A 203 -17.30 -11.13 1.87
C TYR A 203 -17.53 -9.64 2.14
N PRO A 204 -17.64 -9.24 3.42
CA PRO A 204 -18.08 -7.89 3.80
C PRO A 204 -17.04 -6.79 3.64
N ALA A 205 -15.77 -7.14 3.38
CA ALA A 205 -14.74 -6.13 3.14
C ALA A 205 -15.15 -5.22 1.97
N SER A 206 -15.11 -3.91 2.21
CA SER A 206 -15.58 -2.93 1.23
C SER A 206 -14.69 -2.80 -0.02
N ALA A 207 -13.49 -3.40 0.01
CA ALA A 207 -12.53 -3.42 -1.08
C ALA A 207 -12.23 -4.86 -1.51
N PRO A 208 -13.01 -5.46 -2.43
CA PRO A 208 -12.80 -6.83 -2.85
C PRO A 208 -11.44 -7.04 -3.56
N SER A 209 -10.89 -5.99 -4.18
CA SER A 209 -9.53 -5.98 -4.75
C SER A 209 -8.59 -5.16 -3.86
N HIS A 210 -8.33 -5.63 -2.61
CA HIS A 210 -7.55 -4.89 -1.62
C HIS A 210 -6.04 -5.15 -1.70
N GLY A 211 -5.49 -5.28 -2.88
CA GLY A 211 -4.06 -5.43 -3.11
C GLY A 211 -3.73 -5.24 -4.57
N ILE A 212 -2.79 -4.36 -4.86
CA ILE A 212 -2.33 -4.09 -6.22
C ILE A 212 -0.83 -3.81 -6.20
N SER A 213 -0.08 -4.42 -7.13
CA SER A 213 1.36 -4.28 -7.20
C SER A 213 1.83 -4.31 -8.64
N LEU A 214 2.58 -3.28 -9.03
CA LEU A 214 3.24 -3.20 -10.33
C LEU A 214 4.62 -3.85 -10.22
N SER A 215 4.99 -4.71 -11.17
CA SER A 215 6.31 -5.32 -11.21
C SER A 215 7.42 -4.26 -11.33
N PRO A 216 8.63 -4.50 -10.81
CA PRO A 216 9.73 -3.53 -10.89
C PRO A 216 10.12 -3.11 -12.31
N ASP A 217 9.88 -3.97 -13.30
CA ASP A 217 10.07 -3.68 -14.73
C ASP A 217 8.85 -3.02 -15.40
N GLU A 218 7.77 -2.81 -14.62
CA GLU A 218 6.49 -2.18 -15.02
C GLU A 218 5.73 -2.90 -16.15
N ARG A 219 6.02 -4.19 -16.36
CA ARG A 219 5.38 -4.97 -17.43
C ARG A 219 4.18 -5.78 -16.94
N GLN A 220 4.11 -6.08 -15.65
CA GLN A 220 3.04 -6.86 -15.05
C GLN A 220 2.37 -6.10 -13.92
N LEU A 221 1.06 -6.13 -13.92
CA LEU A 221 0.23 -5.68 -12.81
C LEU A 221 -0.41 -6.89 -12.15
N TRP A 222 -0.25 -6.99 -10.84
CA TRP A 222 -0.82 -8.05 -10.03
C TRP A 222 -1.90 -7.46 -9.13
N VAL A 223 -3.08 -8.08 -9.12
CA VAL A 223 -4.24 -7.58 -8.39
C VAL A 223 -4.86 -8.71 -7.58
N LEU A 224 -5.07 -8.46 -6.30
CA LEU A 224 -5.69 -9.41 -5.39
C LEU A 224 -7.21 -9.44 -5.61
N ASP A 225 -7.76 -10.65 -5.58
CA ASP A 225 -9.17 -10.97 -5.49
C ASP A 225 -9.41 -11.65 -4.14
N GLY A 226 -9.73 -10.85 -3.13
CA GLY A 226 -9.95 -11.34 -1.77
C GLY A 226 -11.10 -12.33 -1.67
N PRO A 227 -12.30 -12.01 -2.19
CA PRO A 227 -13.47 -12.91 -2.16
C PRO A 227 -13.21 -14.30 -2.71
N ASN A 228 -12.41 -14.39 -3.77
CA ASN A 228 -12.15 -15.65 -4.47
C ASN A 228 -10.79 -16.26 -4.08
N SER A 229 -10.05 -15.63 -3.17
CA SER A 229 -8.70 -16.04 -2.74
C SER A 229 -7.80 -16.33 -3.94
N ALA A 230 -7.68 -15.33 -4.82
CA ALA A 230 -6.90 -15.41 -6.04
C ALA A 230 -6.09 -14.14 -6.27
N VAL A 231 -5.07 -14.25 -7.11
CA VAL A 231 -4.32 -13.11 -7.63
C VAL A 231 -4.38 -13.14 -9.16
N HIS A 232 -4.82 -12.06 -9.75
CA HIS A 232 -4.91 -11.90 -11.20
C HIS A 232 -3.69 -11.15 -11.71
N VAL A 233 -3.07 -11.66 -12.75
CA VAL A 233 -1.84 -11.11 -13.34
C VAL A 233 -2.14 -10.59 -14.73
N PHE A 234 -1.82 -9.33 -14.98
CA PHE A 234 -2.04 -8.67 -16.26
C PHE A 234 -0.72 -8.19 -16.87
N ASP A 235 -0.56 -8.40 -18.17
CA ASP A 235 0.43 -7.70 -18.97
C ASP A 235 -0.05 -6.27 -19.20
N VAL A 236 0.74 -5.29 -18.77
CA VAL A 236 0.45 -3.87 -18.93
C VAL A 236 1.48 -3.16 -19.80
N SER A 237 2.34 -3.93 -20.48
CA SER A 237 3.43 -3.37 -21.30
C SER A 237 2.95 -2.56 -22.52
N ALA A 238 1.72 -2.82 -23.00
CA ALA A 238 1.11 -2.09 -24.10
C ALA A 238 0.40 -0.80 -23.69
N VAL A 239 0.14 -0.57 -22.41
CA VAL A 239 -0.56 0.61 -21.89
C VAL A 239 0.34 1.86 -22.08
N PRO A 240 -0.17 3.01 -22.55
CA PRO A 240 -1.59 3.36 -22.77
C PRO A 240 -2.17 3.02 -24.14
N HIS A 241 -1.41 2.45 -25.04
CA HIS A 241 -1.82 2.26 -26.45
C HIS A 241 -2.66 0.98 -26.67
N GLY A 242 -2.64 0.06 -25.72
CA GLY A 242 -3.45 -1.16 -25.70
C GLY A 242 -3.97 -1.44 -24.28
N ALA A 243 -5.10 -2.15 -24.18
CA ALA A 243 -5.67 -2.54 -22.90
C ALA A 243 -4.78 -3.54 -22.14
N PRO A 244 -4.86 -3.59 -20.79
CA PRO A 244 -4.28 -4.66 -20.01
C PRO A 244 -4.74 -6.03 -20.50
N ARG A 245 -3.82 -7.01 -20.56
CA ARG A 245 -4.12 -8.38 -21.01
C ARG A 245 -3.91 -9.38 -19.89
N LEU A 246 -4.95 -10.12 -19.53
CA LEU A 246 -4.87 -11.16 -18.51
C LEU A 246 -3.83 -12.24 -18.91
N LEU A 247 -2.87 -12.50 -18.03
CA LEU A 247 -1.85 -13.54 -18.19
C LEU A 247 -2.17 -14.80 -17.40
N ALA A 248 -2.59 -14.63 -16.15
CA ALA A 248 -2.83 -15.74 -15.23
C ALA A 248 -3.85 -15.39 -14.14
N ASN A 249 -4.51 -16.44 -13.64
CA ASN A 249 -5.29 -16.45 -12.41
C ASN A 249 -4.59 -17.41 -11.45
N VAL A 250 -3.99 -16.89 -10.39
CA VAL A 250 -3.26 -17.68 -9.39
C VAL A 250 -4.18 -17.91 -8.19
N ARG A 251 -4.65 -19.13 -8.01
CA ARG A 251 -5.43 -19.50 -6.83
C ARG A 251 -4.52 -19.61 -5.62
N LEU A 252 -4.94 -19.02 -4.50
CA LEU A 252 -4.24 -19.08 -3.23
C LEU A 252 -4.69 -20.34 -2.47
N PRO A 253 -3.76 -21.22 -2.04
CA PRO A 253 -4.08 -22.38 -1.20
C PRO A 253 -4.64 -21.98 0.17
N ALA A 254 -4.10 -20.88 0.75
CA ALA A 254 -4.58 -20.34 2.00
C ALA A 254 -5.65 -19.24 1.72
N PRO A 255 -6.92 -19.48 2.08
CA PRO A 255 -7.96 -18.49 1.81
C PRO A 255 -7.74 -17.22 2.64
N ILE A 256 -8.09 -16.08 2.03
CA ILE A 256 -8.18 -14.78 2.71
C ILE A 256 -9.55 -14.73 3.40
N SER A 257 -9.57 -15.02 4.70
CA SER A 257 -10.80 -15.04 5.49
C SER A 257 -10.49 -14.93 6.99
N GLY A 258 -11.49 -14.54 7.78
CA GLY A 258 -11.37 -14.35 9.22
C GLY A 258 -10.86 -12.97 9.60
N GLU A 259 -10.34 -12.84 10.81
CA GLU A 259 -9.90 -11.58 11.37
C GLU A 259 -8.39 -11.55 11.63
N GLU A 260 -7.77 -10.38 11.52
CA GLU A 260 -6.40 -10.12 11.95
C GLU A 260 -6.33 -10.06 13.48
N GLU A 261 -5.26 -10.59 14.08
CA GLU A 261 -5.01 -10.52 15.51
C GLU A 261 -3.54 -10.14 15.82
N PRO A 262 -3.28 -9.22 16.75
CA PRO A 262 -4.25 -8.40 17.49
C PRO A 262 -4.79 -7.25 16.64
N CYS A 263 -6.08 -7.03 16.69
CA CYS A 263 -6.76 -5.98 15.97
C CYS A 263 -7.54 -5.07 16.91
N ALA A 264 -7.69 -3.81 16.55
CA ALA A 264 -8.47 -2.82 17.30
C ALA A 264 -9.69 -2.32 16.53
N TYR A 265 -9.66 -2.44 15.19
CA TYR A 265 -10.66 -1.87 14.29
C TYR A 265 -10.48 -2.45 12.88
N ASP A 266 -11.59 -2.68 12.17
CA ASP A 266 -11.66 -3.23 10.80
C ASP A 266 -10.74 -4.45 10.62
N CYS A 267 -11.02 -5.47 11.41
CA CYS A 267 -10.16 -6.63 11.58
C CYS A 267 -10.32 -7.68 10.47
N THR A 268 -11.29 -7.51 9.59
CA THR A 268 -11.50 -8.45 8.48
C THR A 268 -10.26 -8.54 7.62
N ARG A 269 -9.78 -9.75 7.37
CA ARG A 269 -8.69 -9.98 6.43
C ARG A 269 -9.18 -9.68 5.03
N ASP A 270 -8.55 -8.74 4.37
CA ASP A 270 -8.85 -8.33 3.00
C ASP A 270 -7.62 -8.39 2.07
N GLY A 271 -6.47 -8.79 2.64
CA GLY A 271 -5.26 -9.08 1.92
C GLY A 271 -4.45 -7.85 1.49
N TRP A 272 -3.24 -8.13 1.06
CA TRP A 272 -2.33 -7.18 0.44
C TRP A 272 -1.34 -7.93 -0.44
N ILE A 273 -0.80 -7.30 -1.46
CA ILE A 273 0.26 -7.91 -2.28
C ILE A 273 1.41 -6.94 -2.52
N GLN A 274 2.62 -7.50 -2.60
CA GLN A 274 3.81 -6.73 -2.89
C GLN A 274 4.85 -7.58 -3.61
N HIS A 275 5.44 -7.03 -4.67
CA HIS A 275 6.61 -7.63 -5.31
C HIS A 275 7.84 -7.52 -4.40
N SER A 276 8.71 -8.55 -4.48
CA SER A 276 10.11 -8.39 -4.07
C SER A 276 10.80 -7.34 -4.96
N ARG A 277 11.83 -6.70 -4.43
CA ARG A 277 12.57 -5.67 -5.17
C ARG A 277 13.23 -6.18 -6.45
N ASP A 278 13.63 -7.44 -6.46
CA ASP A 278 14.21 -8.10 -7.64
C ASP A 278 13.13 -8.60 -8.62
N GLY A 279 11.85 -8.44 -8.28
CA GLY A 279 10.72 -8.86 -9.11
C GLY A 279 10.50 -10.36 -9.20
N ARG A 280 11.23 -11.19 -8.44
CA ARG A 280 11.12 -12.67 -8.54
C ARG A 280 9.91 -13.24 -7.84
N PHE A 281 9.44 -12.57 -6.79
CA PHE A 281 8.34 -13.04 -5.96
C PHE A 281 7.29 -11.98 -5.76
N VAL A 282 6.05 -12.43 -5.54
CA VAL A 282 4.96 -11.64 -4.96
C VAL A 282 4.58 -12.26 -3.63
N TYR A 283 4.59 -11.45 -2.59
CA TYR A 283 4.14 -11.82 -1.25
C TYR A 283 2.68 -11.42 -1.07
N VAL A 284 1.89 -12.34 -0.50
CA VAL A 284 0.47 -12.11 -0.26
C VAL A 284 0.22 -12.02 1.25
N GLY A 285 -0.17 -10.84 1.71
CA GLY A 285 -0.60 -10.62 3.09
C GLY A 285 -1.95 -11.24 3.38
N ASP A 286 -2.23 -11.52 4.64
CA ASP A 286 -3.40 -12.23 5.15
C ASP A 286 -3.57 -13.68 4.64
N SER A 287 -2.97 -14.04 3.54
CA SER A 287 -2.82 -15.40 3.04
C SER A 287 -1.53 -16.04 3.55
N GLY A 288 -0.42 -15.35 3.41
CA GLY A 288 0.92 -15.87 3.70
C GLY A 288 1.59 -16.55 2.51
N ASP A 289 0.93 -16.63 1.37
CA ASP A 289 1.47 -17.28 0.18
C ASP A 289 2.56 -16.44 -0.49
N VAL A 290 3.52 -17.14 -1.10
CA VAL A 290 4.59 -16.56 -1.91
C VAL A 290 4.47 -17.10 -3.33
N ILE A 291 4.37 -16.22 -4.30
CA ILE A 291 4.18 -16.56 -5.72
C ILE A 291 5.45 -16.25 -6.51
N ASP A 292 5.93 -17.18 -7.31
CA ASP A 292 7.01 -16.95 -8.28
C ASP A 292 6.44 -16.24 -9.51
N THR A 293 7.01 -15.08 -9.84
CA THR A 293 6.48 -14.19 -10.89
C THR A 293 6.68 -14.72 -12.30
N ARG A 294 7.64 -15.63 -12.51
CA ARG A 294 7.92 -16.20 -13.82
C ARG A 294 6.99 -17.37 -14.14
N THR A 295 6.66 -18.16 -13.12
CA THR A 295 5.85 -19.39 -13.29
C THR A 295 4.38 -19.19 -12.93
N PHE A 296 4.04 -18.10 -12.24
CA PHE A 296 2.71 -17.81 -11.70
C PHE A 296 2.21 -18.90 -10.75
N ARG A 297 3.12 -19.50 -9.99
CA ARG A 297 2.81 -20.58 -9.05
C ARG A 297 3.14 -20.16 -7.63
N VAL A 298 2.30 -20.60 -6.70
CA VAL A 298 2.62 -20.52 -5.27
C VAL A 298 3.78 -21.47 -5.01
N VAL A 299 4.89 -20.94 -4.49
CA VAL A 299 6.15 -21.66 -4.25
C VAL A 299 6.55 -21.71 -2.78
N GLY A 300 5.84 -20.97 -1.93
CA GLY A 300 6.15 -20.91 -0.50
C GLY A 300 4.99 -20.38 0.32
N TYR A 301 5.12 -20.53 1.63
CA TYR A 301 4.18 -20.05 2.62
C TYR A 301 4.91 -19.43 3.80
N LEU A 302 4.54 -18.23 4.18
CA LEU A 302 5.11 -17.48 5.29
C LEU A 302 4.04 -17.23 6.38
N PRO A 303 4.04 -18.05 7.44
CA PRO A 303 3.05 -17.90 8.52
C PRO A 303 3.00 -16.48 9.12
N ALA A 304 4.13 -15.77 9.11
CA ALA A 304 4.22 -14.40 9.61
C ALA A 304 3.40 -13.39 8.80
N LEU A 305 3.05 -13.70 7.55
CA LEU A 305 2.23 -12.84 6.69
C LEU A 305 0.74 -13.20 6.72
N ARG A 306 0.34 -14.29 7.41
CA ARG A 306 -1.05 -14.74 7.46
C ARG A 306 -1.99 -13.77 8.20
N GLN A 307 -1.46 -12.89 9.02
CA GLN A 307 -2.24 -11.93 9.81
C GLN A 307 -1.68 -10.54 9.67
N THR A 308 -1.32 -10.15 8.44
CA THR A 308 -0.84 -8.80 8.19
C THR A 308 -1.04 -8.38 6.74
N ARG A 309 -1.53 -7.19 6.57
CA ARG A 309 -1.57 -6.43 5.32
C ARG A 309 -0.37 -5.52 5.16
N LYS A 310 0.42 -5.33 6.20
CA LYS A 310 1.52 -4.36 6.22
C LYS A 310 2.85 -5.09 6.18
N MET A 311 3.49 -5.01 5.02
CA MET A 311 4.79 -5.61 4.78
C MET A 311 5.65 -4.69 3.91
N LEU A 312 6.94 -4.81 4.05
CA LEU A 312 7.92 -4.18 3.18
C LEU A 312 9.21 -5.00 3.17
N GLU A 313 9.97 -4.86 2.12
CA GLU A 313 11.31 -5.42 2.00
C GLU A 313 12.35 -4.36 2.35
N ILE A 314 13.35 -4.73 3.13
CA ILE A 314 14.50 -3.91 3.44
C ILE A 314 15.74 -4.71 3.07
N ASP A 315 16.51 -4.22 2.09
CA ASP A 315 17.79 -4.83 1.73
C ASP A 315 18.87 -4.40 2.70
N TRP A 316 19.70 -5.35 3.09
CA TRP A 316 20.81 -5.13 4.00
C TRP A 316 22.15 -5.45 3.33
N ARG A 317 23.14 -4.61 3.60
CA ARG A 317 24.54 -4.86 3.22
C ARG A 317 25.44 -4.47 4.40
N ASP A 318 26.33 -5.36 4.79
CA ASP A 318 27.27 -5.16 5.90
C ASP A 318 26.60 -4.66 7.19
N GLY A 319 25.45 -5.25 7.54
CA GLY A 319 24.68 -4.92 8.73
C GLY A 319 23.94 -3.58 8.68
N ARG A 320 23.81 -2.94 7.51
CA ARG A 320 23.10 -1.68 7.32
C ARG A 320 21.99 -1.81 6.29
N PRO A 321 20.81 -1.18 6.49
CA PRO A 321 19.78 -1.10 5.48
C PRO A 321 20.26 -0.20 4.33
N VAL A 322 20.11 -0.67 3.08
CA VAL A 322 20.58 0.04 1.89
C VAL A 322 19.46 0.41 0.92
N ALA A 323 18.34 -0.29 1.00
CA ALA A 323 17.17 -0.01 0.17
C ALA A 323 15.89 -0.55 0.82
N SER A 324 14.73 -0.09 0.36
CA SER A 324 13.43 -0.51 0.89
C SER A 324 12.35 -0.42 -0.20
N THR A 325 11.32 -1.27 -0.05
CA THR A 325 10.08 -1.22 -0.83
C THR A 325 9.03 -0.32 -0.16
N SER A 326 9.45 0.78 0.48
CA SER A 326 8.51 1.71 1.14
C SER A 326 7.47 2.33 0.20
N ARG A 327 7.59 2.11 -1.11
CA ARG A 327 6.58 2.36 -2.14
C ARG A 327 5.95 1.04 -2.51
N GLN A 328 4.86 0.69 -1.85
CA GLN A 328 4.19 -0.59 -2.03
C GLN A 328 3.78 -0.84 -3.48
N GLY A 329 4.40 -1.85 -4.11
CA GLY A 329 4.05 -2.32 -5.44
C GLY A 329 4.29 -1.33 -6.59
N VAL A 330 5.12 -0.34 -6.42
CA VAL A 330 5.46 0.63 -7.47
C VAL A 330 6.62 0.12 -8.31
N GLY A 331 6.49 0.24 -9.63
CA GLY A 331 7.60 0.02 -10.56
C GLY A 331 8.77 0.98 -10.31
N TYR A 332 9.93 0.61 -10.82
CA TYR A 332 11.18 1.35 -10.57
C TYR A 332 11.83 1.88 -11.86
N VAL A 333 11.14 1.80 -12.99
CA VAL A 333 11.63 2.36 -14.26
C VAL A 333 11.62 3.89 -14.18
N ARG A 334 12.76 4.50 -14.49
CA ARG A 334 12.98 5.94 -14.49
C ARG A 334 12.94 6.52 -15.91
#